data_b3e2cf376ee45bfc339ed2cf7122e8ec
#
_entry.id   b3e2cf376ee45bfc339ed2cf7122e8ec
#
_cell.length_a   1.000
_cell.length_b   1.000
_cell.length_c   1.000
_cell.angle_alpha   90.00
_cell.angle_beta   90.00
_cell.angle_gamma   90.00
#
_symmetry.space_group_name_H-M   'P 1'
#
loop_
_entity.id
_entity.type
_entity.pdbx_description
1 polymer ?
#
loop_
_entity_poly.entity_id
_entity_poly.type
_entity_poly.pdbx_seq_one_letter_code
_entity_poly.pdbx_strand_id
1 'polypeptide(L)'
;MAKSKEELKSLLMKVKEESEEAGLKLNIQKTKIMSSGPITSWQIDGETVTDHIFLGSQITADGDCSHEIKRCLLLGRKAMANLDNVFKSRAITLLTKVYRVKAMVFPVVMYGCENWTVKKAEHQRIDAFEVWCWRRLLRVPWMARRSIQSILKKVNPEYSLEGLMLKLKLQYFGHLM
;
A
#
# COMPACT_ATOMS: atom_id res chain seq x y z
N MET A 1 17.28 12.08 -14.53
CA MET A 1 17.49 10.63 -14.69
C MET A 1 18.88 10.43 -15.25
N ALA A 2 19.64 9.47 -14.73
CA ALA A 2 21.00 9.18 -15.19
C ALA A 2 21.03 7.82 -15.89
N LYS A 3 21.89 7.68 -16.87
CA LYS A 3 22.04 6.43 -17.67
C LYS A 3 23.08 5.49 -17.04
N SER A 4 23.96 6.00 -16.19
CA SER A 4 24.98 5.23 -15.48
C SER A 4 25.08 5.60 -14.02
N LYS A 5 25.77 4.74 -13.23
CA LYS A 5 26.03 4.93 -11.82
C LYS A 5 26.95 6.15 -11.58
N GLU A 6 27.95 6.32 -12.45
CA GLU A 6 28.91 7.41 -12.40
C GLU A 6 28.24 8.76 -12.69
N GLU A 7 27.37 8.79 -13.70
CA GLU A 7 26.59 9.98 -14.05
C GLU A 7 25.67 10.40 -12.91
N LEU A 8 24.98 9.42 -12.28
CA LEU A 8 24.12 9.70 -11.13
C LEU A 8 24.90 10.24 -9.94
N LYS A 9 26.08 9.68 -9.68
CA LYS A 9 26.96 10.16 -8.61
C LYS A 9 27.42 11.59 -8.87
N SER A 10 27.83 11.92 -10.09
CA SER A 10 28.21 13.27 -10.49
C SER A 10 27.06 14.27 -10.33
N LEU A 11 25.84 13.90 -10.77
CA LEU A 11 24.66 14.74 -10.58
C LEU A 11 24.32 14.97 -9.11
N LEU A 12 24.41 13.93 -8.27
CA LEU A 12 24.14 14.04 -6.85
C LEU A 12 25.14 14.96 -6.14
N MET A 13 26.44 14.86 -6.49
CA MET A 13 27.46 15.74 -5.94
C MET A 13 27.22 17.20 -6.32
N LYS A 14 26.85 17.49 -7.57
CA LYS A 14 26.47 18.85 -7.98
C LYS A 14 25.26 19.37 -7.19
N VAL A 15 24.21 18.57 -7.04
CA VAL A 15 23.04 18.96 -6.24
C VAL A 15 23.43 19.23 -4.79
N LYS A 16 24.36 18.44 -4.23
CA LYS A 16 24.86 18.64 -2.88
C LYS A 16 25.59 19.98 -2.77
N GLU A 17 26.55 20.27 -3.66
CA GLU A 17 27.29 21.49 -3.70
C GLU A 17 26.40 22.74 -3.83
N GLU A 18 25.52 22.75 -4.84
CA GLU A 18 24.58 23.86 -5.07
C GLU A 18 23.60 24.06 -3.91
N SER A 19 23.15 22.97 -3.27
CA SER A 19 22.28 23.07 -2.09
C SER A 19 23.01 23.62 -0.87
N GLU A 20 24.30 23.28 -0.67
CA GLU A 20 25.10 23.79 0.42
C GLU A 20 25.38 25.29 0.23
N GLU A 21 25.65 25.78 -0.99
CA GLU A 21 25.75 27.19 -1.32
C GLU A 21 24.48 27.97 -0.99
N ALA A 22 23.29 27.34 -1.18
CA ALA A 22 21.99 27.89 -0.81
C ALA A 22 21.67 27.75 0.70
N GLY A 23 22.60 27.25 1.52
CA GLY A 23 22.39 27.01 2.96
C GLY A 23 21.56 25.79 3.30
N LEU A 24 21.28 24.91 2.33
CA LEU A 24 20.50 23.67 2.51
C LEU A 24 21.45 22.47 2.62
N LYS A 25 21.09 21.51 3.49
CA LYS A 25 21.84 20.25 3.63
C LYS A 25 21.03 19.09 3.06
N LEU A 26 21.69 18.28 2.22
CA LEU A 26 21.11 17.05 1.72
C LEU A 26 20.85 16.07 2.87
N ASN A 27 19.61 15.60 3.00
CA ASN A 27 19.26 14.59 4.01
C ASN A 27 19.49 13.19 3.43
N ILE A 28 20.63 12.57 3.73
CA ILE A 28 21.06 11.28 3.18
C ILE A 28 20.07 10.16 3.54
N GLN A 29 19.52 10.15 4.77
CA GLN A 29 18.56 9.14 5.20
C GLN A 29 17.23 9.20 4.40
N LYS A 30 16.86 10.39 3.92
CA LYS A 30 15.66 10.59 3.07
C LYS A 30 15.96 10.49 1.58
N THR A 31 17.25 10.60 1.21
CA THR A 31 17.69 10.46 -0.19
C THR A 31 17.65 8.99 -0.59
N LYS A 32 16.92 8.66 -1.65
CA LYS A 32 16.76 7.29 -2.13
C LYS A 32 17.11 7.22 -3.61
N ILE A 33 17.66 6.08 -4.02
CA ILE A 33 18.05 5.82 -5.40
C ILE A 33 17.17 4.70 -5.93
N MET A 34 16.66 4.89 -7.13
CA MET A 34 15.86 3.89 -7.84
C MET A 34 16.57 3.51 -9.14
N SER A 35 16.71 2.21 -9.40
CA SER A 35 17.34 1.67 -10.59
C SER A 35 16.43 0.66 -11.27
N SER A 36 16.48 0.60 -12.59
CA SER A 36 15.79 -0.43 -13.38
C SER A 36 16.57 -1.75 -13.49
N GLY A 37 17.68 -1.90 -12.77
CA GLY A 37 18.50 -3.12 -12.75
C GLY A 37 19.04 -3.42 -11.34
N PRO A 38 19.65 -4.59 -11.14
CA PRO A 38 20.16 -4.98 -9.82
C PRO A 38 21.33 -4.08 -9.42
N ILE A 39 21.09 -3.18 -8.47
CA ILE A 39 22.15 -2.45 -7.78
C ILE A 39 22.36 -3.17 -6.44
N THR A 40 23.52 -3.80 -6.28
CA THR A 40 23.85 -4.59 -5.10
C THR A 40 24.22 -3.77 -3.89
N SER A 41 24.73 -2.55 -4.06
CA SER A 41 24.98 -1.60 -2.97
C SER A 41 25.31 -0.22 -3.53
N TRP A 42 24.80 0.81 -2.91
CA TRP A 42 25.22 2.19 -3.15
C TRP A 42 25.45 2.90 -1.82
N GLN A 43 26.56 3.63 -1.73
CA GLN A 43 26.88 4.44 -0.59
C GLN A 43 26.95 5.93 -0.98
N ILE A 44 26.33 6.77 -0.17
CA ILE A 44 26.44 8.22 -0.23
C ILE A 44 27.08 8.64 1.09
N ASP A 45 28.25 9.26 1.04
CA ASP A 45 29.02 9.68 2.23
C ASP A 45 29.20 8.56 3.28
N GLY A 46 29.39 7.31 2.82
CA GLY A 46 29.58 6.13 3.69
C GLY A 46 28.31 5.48 4.22
N GLU A 47 27.13 6.04 3.97
CA GLU A 47 25.86 5.44 4.33
C GLU A 47 25.26 4.61 3.18
N THR A 48 24.81 3.40 3.47
CA THR A 48 24.19 2.51 2.49
C THR A 48 22.75 2.95 2.24
N VAL A 49 22.42 3.23 0.98
CA VAL A 49 21.05 3.57 0.57
C VAL A 49 20.29 2.29 0.25
N THR A 50 19.31 1.96 1.07
CA THR A 50 18.46 0.79 0.94
C THR A 50 16.99 1.19 0.83
N ASP A 51 16.20 0.33 0.21
CA ASP A 51 14.73 0.35 0.09
C ASP A 51 14.05 1.67 -0.31
N HIS A 52 13.17 1.56 -1.30
CA HIS A 52 12.57 2.71 -1.95
C HIS A 52 11.09 2.84 -1.64
N ILE A 53 10.76 3.82 -0.79
CA ILE A 53 9.37 4.29 -0.68
C ILE A 53 9.26 5.59 -1.47
N PHE A 54 8.57 5.55 -2.61
CA PHE A 54 8.31 6.71 -3.44
C PHE A 54 6.83 7.10 -3.32
N LEU A 55 6.58 8.35 -2.90
CA LEU A 55 5.22 8.87 -2.67
C LEU A 55 4.36 7.94 -1.79
N GLY A 56 4.96 7.30 -0.80
CA GLY A 56 4.27 6.40 0.12
C GLY A 56 4.07 4.97 -0.39
N SER A 57 4.54 4.61 -1.59
CA SER A 57 4.49 3.27 -2.16
C SER A 57 5.88 2.66 -2.28
N GLN A 58 6.05 1.39 -1.92
CA GLN A 58 7.32 0.68 -2.07
C GLN A 58 7.43 0.18 -3.52
N ILE A 59 8.44 0.67 -4.22
CA ILE A 59 8.74 0.28 -5.59
C ILE A 59 9.98 -0.61 -5.59
N THR A 60 9.89 -1.78 -6.22
CA THR A 60 10.99 -2.71 -6.43
C THR A 60 11.50 -2.66 -7.87
N ALA A 61 12.78 -2.93 -8.08
CA ALA A 61 13.41 -2.86 -9.41
C ALA A 61 12.87 -3.93 -10.37
N ASP A 62 12.40 -5.06 -9.85
CA ASP A 62 11.82 -6.18 -10.60
C ASP A 62 10.33 -6.03 -10.90
N GLY A 63 9.70 -4.93 -10.43
CA GLY A 63 8.27 -4.70 -10.59
C GLY A 63 7.37 -5.64 -9.78
N ASP A 64 7.94 -6.40 -8.81
CA ASP A 64 7.15 -7.28 -7.94
C ASP A 64 6.45 -6.48 -6.84
N CYS A 65 5.13 -6.39 -6.91
CA CYS A 65 4.30 -5.67 -5.96
C CYS A 65 3.97 -6.46 -4.68
N SER A 66 4.45 -7.69 -4.53
CA SER A 66 4.11 -8.58 -3.40
C SER A 66 4.46 -7.97 -2.04
N HIS A 67 5.60 -7.28 -1.94
CA HIS A 67 6.03 -6.60 -0.72
C HIS A 67 5.12 -5.42 -0.38
N GLU A 68 4.80 -4.61 -1.38
CA GLU A 68 3.92 -3.46 -1.21
C GLU A 68 2.50 -3.88 -0.84
N ILE A 69 1.95 -4.90 -1.50
CA ILE A 69 0.64 -5.46 -1.15
C ILE A 69 0.62 -5.92 0.31
N LYS A 70 1.63 -6.66 0.76
CA LYS A 70 1.73 -7.10 2.17
C LYS A 70 1.78 -5.89 3.12
N ARG A 71 2.55 -4.85 2.78
CA ARG A 71 2.66 -3.63 3.58
C ARG A 71 1.31 -2.91 3.69
N CYS A 72 0.61 -2.73 2.57
CA CYS A 72 -0.70 -2.08 2.54
C CYS A 72 -1.76 -2.89 3.31
N LEU A 73 -1.77 -4.22 3.19
CA LEU A 73 -2.64 -5.08 3.99
C LEU A 73 -2.36 -4.96 5.50
N LEU A 74 -1.08 -4.82 5.89
CA LEU A 74 -0.70 -4.61 7.28
C LEU A 74 -1.18 -3.24 7.80
N LEU A 75 -1.05 -2.19 6.99
CA LEU A 75 -1.57 -0.85 7.31
C LEU A 75 -3.10 -0.88 7.43
N GLY A 76 -3.79 -1.58 6.54
CA GLY A 76 -5.23 -1.80 6.61
C GLY A 76 -5.65 -2.53 7.91
N ARG A 77 -4.86 -3.52 8.37
CA ARG A 77 -5.11 -4.18 9.66
C ARG A 77 -4.97 -3.21 10.84
N LYS A 78 -3.98 -2.31 10.81
CA LYS A 78 -3.82 -1.26 11.83
C LYS A 78 -5.00 -0.29 11.81
N ALA A 79 -5.42 0.18 10.62
CA ALA A 79 -6.59 1.03 10.47
C ALA A 79 -7.86 0.36 11.00
N MET A 80 -8.05 -0.94 10.71
CA MET A 80 -9.18 -1.72 11.22
C MET A 80 -9.16 -1.87 12.74
N ALA A 81 -7.99 -2.00 13.36
CA ALA A 81 -7.84 -2.06 14.82
C ALA A 81 -8.28 -0.74 15.49
N ASN A 82 -7.99 0.40 14.87
CA ASN A 82 -8.41 1.70 15.38
C ASN A 82 -9.94 1.88 15.39
N LEU A 83 -10.67 1.10 14.61
CA LEU A 83 -12.14 1.13 14.55
C LEU A 83 -12.82 0.17 15.56
N ASP A 84 -12.09 -0.56 16.37
CA ASP A 84 -12.65 -1.56 17.31
C ASP A 84 -13.70 -0.97 18.25
N ASN A 85 -13.51 0.24 18.75
CA ASN A 85 -14.48 0.91 19.62
C ASN A 85 -15.80 1.19 18.86
N VAL A 86 -15.71 1.52 17.57
CA VAL A 86 -16.89 1.73 16.73
C VAL A 86 -17.63 0.40 16.52
N PHE A 87 -16.91 -0.69 16.30
CA PHE A 87 -17.53 -2.02 16.09
C PHE A 87 -18.16 -2.57 17.38
N LYS A 88 -17.63 -2.23 18.55
CA LYS A 88 -18.21 -2.60 19.85
C LYS A 88 -19.50 -1.86 20.16
N SER A 89 -19.64 -0.62 19.67
CA SER A 89 -20.83 0.19 19.96
C SER A 89 -22.10 -0.44 19.39
N ARG A 90 -23.13 -0.57 20.22
CA ARG A 90 -24.47 -1.02 19.83
C ARG A 90 -25.31 0.10 19.22
N ALA A 91 -24.97 1.37 19.51
CA ALA A 91 -25.67 2.53 18.99
C ALA A 91 -25.41 2.77 17.49
N ILE A 92 -24.34 2.18 16.93
CA ILE A 92 -23.97 2.36 15.53
C ILE A 92 -24.54 1.20 14.71
N THR A 93 -25.29 1.53 13.67
CA THR A 93 -25.90 0.55 12.79
C THR A 93 -24.86 -0.25 11.98
N LEU A 94 -25.22 -1.45 11.55
CA LEU A 94 -24.35 -2.28 10.72
C LEU A 94 -23.94 -1.57 9.44
N LEU A 95 -24.90 -0.90 8.79
CA LEU A 95 -24.65 -0.16 7.55
C LEU A 95 -23.59 0.92 7.74
N THR A 96 -23.68 1.69 8.81
CA THR A 96 -22.68 2.73 9.14
C THR A 96 -21.30 2.12 9.41
N LYS A 97 -21.24 0.96 10.08
CA LYS A 97 -19.98 0.25 10.31
C LYS A 97 -19.34 -0.22 9.00
N VAL A 98 -20.14 -0.77 8.08
CA VAL A 98 -19.69 -1.17 6.73
C VAL A 98 -19.17 0.03 5.96
N TYR A 99 -19.91 1.13 5.96
CA TYR A 99 -19.47 2.36 5.31
C TYR A 99 -18.13 2.86 5.85
N ARG A 100 -17.93 2.83 7.17
CA ARG A 100 -16.65 3.24 7.78
C ARG A 100 -15.48 2.36 7.35
N VAL A 101 -15.66 1.05 7.24
CA VAL A 101 -14.60 0.16 6.72
C VAL A 101 -14.27 0.53 5.28
N LYS A 102 -15.29 0.74 4.44
CA LYS A 102 -15.08 1.14 3.04
C LYS A 102 -14.41 2.50 2.90
N ALA A 103 -14.74 3.47 3.77
CA ALA A 103 -14.22 4.83 3.68
C ALA A 103 -12.85 5.03 4.35
N MET A 104 -12.51 4.23 5.37
CA MET A 104 -11.31 4.46 6.18
C MET A 104 -10.26 3.35 6.06
N VAL A 105 -10.66 2.13 5.78
CA VAL A 105 -9.73 0.97 5.71
C VAL A 105 -9.36 0.66 4.27
N PHE A 106 -10.33 0.55 3.39
CA PHE A 106 -10.09 0.18 2.00
C PHE A 106 -9.21 1.16 1.24
N PRO A 107 -9.35 2.51 1.38
CA PRO A 107 -8.45 3.44 0.71
C PRO A 107 -6.99 3.31 1.15
N VAL A 108 -6.75 2.97 2.42
CA VAL A 108 -5.38 2.70 2.92
C VAL A 108 -4.77 1.48 2.23
N VAL A 109 -5.57 0.44 1.99
CA VAL A 109 -5.12 -0.80 1.33
C VAL A 109 -4.96 -0.59 -0.17
N MET A 110 -5.85 0.17 -0.79
CA MET A 110 -5.87 0.40 -2.24
C MET A 110 -4.91 1.50 -2.71
N TYR A 111 -4.20 2.16 -1.79
CA TYR A 111 -3.28 3.23 -2.14
C TYR A 111 -2.20 2.75 -3.11
N GLY A 112 -2.12 3.34 -4.30
CA GLY A 112 -1.16 2.98 -5.35
C GLY A 112 -1.45 1.66 -6.06
N CYS A 113 -2.65 1.07 -5.88
CA CYS A 113 -2.99 -0.23 -6.45
C CYS A 113 -3.14 -0.21 -7.98
N GLU A 114 -3.22 0.96 -8.59
CA GLU A 114 -3.33 1.15 -10.03
C GLU A 114 -2.14 0.52 -10.77
N ASN A 115 -0.96 0.62 -10.17
CA ASN A 115 0.29 0.14 -10.74
C ASN A 115 0.62 -1.32 -10.36
N TRP A 116 -0.19 -1.98 -9.52
CA TRP A 116 0.15 -3.31 -9.05
C TRP A 116 -0.08 -4.38 -10.09
N THR A 117 0.92 -5.21 -10.31
CA THR A 117 0.80 -6.46 -11.04
C THR A 117 0.42 -7.56 -10.05
N VAL A 118 -0.87 -7.79 -9.86
CA VAL A 118 -1.38 -8.73 -8.83
C VAL A 118 -1.28 -10.16 -9.35
N LYS A 119 -0.50 -11.00 -8.67
CA LYS A 119 -0.38 -12.44 -8.94
C LYS A 119 -1.50 -13.21 -8.23
N LYS A 120 -1.74 -14.46 -8.62
CA LYS A 120 -2.79 -15.31 -8.01
C LYS A 120 -2.68 -15.43 -6.49
N ALA A 121 -1.46 -15.51 -5.96
CA ALA A 121 -1.24 -15.60 -4.51
C ALA A 121 -1.63 -14.31 -3.77
N GLU A 122 -1.45 -13.16 -4.40
CA GLU A 122 -1.82 -11.85 -3.85
C GLU A 122 -3.34 -11.66 -3.88
N HIS A 123 -4.04 -12.11 -4.93
CA HIS A 123 -5.51 -12.15 -4.97
C HIS A 123 -6.07 -12.88 -3.74
N GLN A 124 -5.55 -14.07 -3.45
CA GLN A 124 -5.97 -14.84 -2.27
C GLN A 124 -5.72 -14.10 -0.95
N ARG A 125 -4.63 -13.34 -0.86
CA ARG A 125 -4.32 -12.54 0.34
C ARG A 125 -5.26 -11.35 0.51
N ILE A 126 -5.61 -10.69 -0.60
CA ILE A 126 -6.56 -9.56 -0.62
C ILE A 126 -7.95 -10.06 -0.21
N ASP A 127 -8.40 -11.17 -0.77
CA ASP A 127 -9.69 -11.80 -0.41
C ASP A 127 -9.71 -12.22 1.07
N ALA A 128 -8.65 -12.88 1.54
CA ALA A 128 -8.54 -13.28 2.93
C ALA A 128 -8.56 -12.06 3.88
N PHE A 129 -7.96 -10.94 3.49
CA PHE A 129 -7.99 -9.70 4.25
C PHE A 129 -9.41 -9.12 4.28
N GLU A 130 -10.12 -9.09 3.16
CA GLU A 130 -11.50 -8.59 3.08
C GLU A 130 -12.42 -9.40 4.01
N VAL A 131 -12.35 -10.73 3.91
CA VAL A 131 -13.12 -11.63 4.79
C VAL A 131 -12.77 -11.40 6.26
N TRP A 132 -11.49 -11.20 6.57
CA TRP A 132 -11.05 -10.89 7.93
C TRP A 132 -11.66 -9.57 8.43
N CYS A 133 -11.71 -8.51 7.60
CA CYS A 133 -12.35 -7.24 7.96
C CYS A 133 -13.83 -7.45 8.31
N TRP A 134 -14.56 -8.18 7.48
CA TRP A 134 -15.99 -8.42 7.69
C TRP A 134 -16.25 -9.30 8.93
N ARG A 135 -15.42 -10.31 9.17
CA ARG A 135 -15.52 -11.13 10.39
C ARG A 135 -15.28 -10.28 11.64
N ARG A 136 -14.27 -9.41 11.62
CA ARG A 136 -13.96 -8.50 12.74
C ARG A 136 -15.09 -7.51 12.99
N LEU A 137 -15.63 -6.90 11.94
CA LEU A 137 -16.78 -5.99 12.01
C LEU A 137 -18.02 -6.67 12.62
N LEU A 138 -18.32 -7.88 12.19
CA LEU A 138 -19.45 -8.68 12.69
C LEU A 138 -19.15 -9.34 14.03
N ARG A 139 -17.92 -9.22 14.55
CA ARG A 139 -17.46 -9.88 15.78
C ARG A 139 -17.63 -11.41 15.76
N VAL A 140 -17.42 -12.01 14.58
CA VAL A 140 -17.48 -13.46 14.39
C VAL A 140 -16.09 -14.04 14.67
N PRO A 141 -15.89 -14.82 15.76
CA PRO A 141 -14.61 -15.42 16.07
C PRO A 141 -14.19 -16.40 14.95
N TRP A 142 -12.88 -16.56 14.79
CA TRP A 142 -12.32 -17.45 13.76
C TRP A 142 -12.82 -18.90 13.90
N MET A 143 -12.99 -19.37 15.13
CA MET A 143 -13.45 -20.73 15.43
C MET A 143 -14.94 -20.95 15.09
N ALA A 144 -15.72 -19.89 14.91
CA ALA A 144 -17.11 -20.03 14.47
C ALA A 144 -17.15 -20.54 13.02
N ARG A 145 -17.67 -21.72 12.81
CA ARG A 145 -17.80 -22.39 11.50
C ARG A 145 -18.87 -21.71 10.61
N ARG A 146 -18.79 -20.38 10.45
CA ARG A 146 -19.65 -19.65 9.53
C ARG A 146 -19.00 -19.56 8.16
N SER A 147 -19.77 -19.91 7.13
CA SER A 147 -19.30 -19.81 5.74
C SER A 147 -19.05 -18.35 5.36
N ILE A 148 -18.09 -18.14 4.47
CA ILE A 148 -17.78 -16.81 3.91
C ILE A 148 -19.03 -16.21 3.27
N GLN A 149 -19.79 -17.01 2.54
CA GLN A 149 -21.03 -16.61 1.90
C GLN A 149 -22.06 -16.05 2.91
N SER A 150 -22.19 -16.67 4.10
CA SER A 150 -23.11 -16.17 5.13
C SER A 150 -22.67 -14.82 5.72
N ILE A 151 -21.36 -14.56 5.75
CA ILE A 151 -20.78 -13.28 6.19
C ILE A 151 -21.03 -12.21 5.14
N LEU A 152 -20.69 -12.48 3.88
CA LEU A 152 -20.90 -11.57 2.76
C LEU A 152 -22.37 -11.24 2.56
N LYS A 153 -23.28 -12.22 2.70
CA LYS A 153 -24.73 -11.98 2.63
C LYS A 153 -25.23 -11.01 3.70
N LYS A 154 -24.63 -11.02 4.91
CA LYS A 154 -24.98 -10.07 5.97
C LYS A 154 -24.48 -8.66 5.72
N VAL A 155 -23.25 -8.55 5.18
CA VAL A 155 -22.61 -7.26 4.90
C VAL A 155 -23.16 -6.68 3.62
N ASN A 156 -23.49 -7.53 2.65
CA ASN A 156 -23.98 -7.22 1.31
C ASN A 156 -23.14 -6.11 0.64
N PRO A 157 -21.83 -6.31 0.47
CA PRO A 157 -20.99 -5.32 -0.16
C PRO A 157 -21.36 -5.22 -1.64
N GLU A 158 -21.55 -4.00 -2.15
CA GLU A 158 -21.83 -3.74 -3.57
C GLU A 158 -20.70 -4.27 -4.48
N TYR A 159 -19.46 -4.05 -4.02
CA TYR A 159 -18.24 -4.54 -4.68
C TYR A 159 -17.31 -5.18 -3.64
N SER A 160 -16.59 -6.22 -4.05
CA SER A 160 -15.46 -6.76 -3.29
C SER A 160 -14.32 -5.76 -3.28
N LEU A 161 -13.36 -5.92 -2.36
CA LEU A 161 -12.15 -5.10 -2.32
C LEU A 161 -11.39 -5.19 -3.65
N GLU A 162 -11.27 -6.38 -4.21
CA GLU A 162 -10.65 -6.61 -5.53
C GLU A 162 -11.42 -5.90 -6.65
N GLY A 163 -12.75 -5.95 -6.63
CA GLY A 163 -13.60 -5.23 -7.60
C GLY A 163 -13.41 -3.72 -7.53
N LEU A 164 -13.22 -3.15 -6.33
CA LEU A 164 -12.89 -1.74 -6.16
C LEU A 164 -11.50 -1.39 -6.70
N MET A 165 -10.50 -2.25 -6.47
CA MET A 165 -9.15 -2.07 -7.03
C MET A 165 -9.18 -2.11 -8.56
N LEU A 166 -9.92 -3.04 -9.16
CA LEU A 166 -10.10 -3.12 -10.61
C LEU A 166 -10.78 -1.85 -11.16
N LYS A 167 -11.80 -1.36 -10.47
CA LYS A 167 -12.48 -0.10 -10.84
C LYS A 167 -11.50 1.08 -10.84
N LEU A 168 -10.64 1.21 -9.84
CA LEU A 168 -9.62 2.27 -9.77
C LEU A 168 -8.62 2.15 -10.92
N LYS A 169 -8.16 0.93 -11.23
CA LYS A 169 -7.27 0.69 -12.39
C LYS A 169 -7.91 1.14 -13.70
N LEU A 170 -9.16 0.74 -13.94
CA LEU A 170 -9.88 1.11 -15.16
C LEU A 170 -10.09 2.62 -15.26
N GLN A 171 -10.38 3.30 -14.15
CA GLN A 171 -10.48 4.76 -14.11
C GLN A 171 -9.14 5.41 -14.44
N TYR A 172 -8.04 4.94 -13.86
CA TYR A 172 -6.71 5.45 -14.13
C TYR A 172 -6.33 5.31 -15.61
N PHE A 173 -6.52 4.13 -16.20
CA PHE A 173 -6.26 3.91 -17.63
C PHE A 173 -7.20 4.71 -18.52
N GLY A 174 -8.46 4.90 -18.15
CA GLY A 174 -9.40 5.75 -18.89
C GLY A 174 -9.02 7.23 -18.91
N HIS A 175 -8.25 7.72 -17.94
CA HIS A 175 -7.71 9.08 -17.95
C HIS A 175 -6.44 9.23 -18.78
N LEU A 176 -5.74 8.12 -19.10
CA LEU A 176 -4.52 8.12 -19.90
C LEU A 176 -4.79 8.02 -21.42
N MET A 177 -6.01 7.64 -21.80
CA MET A 177 -6.45 7.55 -23.21
C MET A 177 -7.27 8.76 -23.60
#